data_1032d697bbd7ad089130fb1219b01f33
#
_entry.id   1032d697bbd7ad089130fb1219b01f33
#
_cell.length_a   1.000
_cell.length_b   1.000
_cell.length_c   1.000
_cell.angle_alpha   90.00
_cell.angle_beta   90.00
_cell.angle_gamma   90.00
#
_symmetry.space_group_name_H-M   'P 1'
#
loop_
_entity.id
_entity.type
_entity.pdbx_description
1 polymer ?
#
loop_
_entity_poly.entity_id
_entity_poly.type
_entity_poly.pdbx_seq_one_letter_code
_entity_poly.pdbx_strand_id
1 'polypeptide(L)'
;MQDDFLWVEKYRPQTVSDAILPDELKNTFQQFVDQNNVPNLLLTGRAGVGKTTVAKAMLNEIGADFITINGSMNGNIDTLRIDISNFASSVSFTGGRKYVILDEADYLNANSTQPALRNFMEEFSKNCGFILTCNFKNRIIEPLHSRCSVVEFNISNKDKPQIAADFFKRVCGILDDEGIQYDKKSVAEVVQLYFPDWRRVLNELQRYGSTGRIDAGILASKSSDNISSLISLMKEKNFTGARKWVAENSDIDSA
;
A
#
# COMPACT_ATOMS: atom_id res chain seq x y z
N MET A 1 15.13 5.85 -19.72
CA MET A 1 14.42 5.50 -18.48
C MET A 1 14.78 6.57 -17.47
N GLN A 2 13.81 7.31 -16.94
CA GLN A 2 14.07 8.13 -15.75
C GLN A 2 14.35 7.14 -14.62
N ASP A 3 15.55 7.19 -14.04
CA ASP A 3 15.86 6.44 -12.82
C ASP A 3 14.96 6.99 -11.73
N ASP A 4 13.99 6.20 -11.28
CA ASP A 4 13.13 6.57 -10.17
C ASP A 4 14.00 6.74 -8.93
N PHE A 5 14.12 7.99 -8.48
CA PHE A 5 14.92 8.35 -7.32
C PHE A 5 14.42 7.69 -6.03
N LEU A 6 13.09 7.48 -5.94
CA LEU A 6 12.48 6.89 -4.75
C LEU A 6 12.55 5.36 -4.80
N TRP A 7 13.12 4.75 -3.79
CA TRP A 7 13.19 3.28 -3.67
C TRP A 7 11.83 2.61 -3.71
N VAL A 8 10.80 3.25 -3.18
CA VAL A 8 9.41 2.77 -3.23
C VAL A 8 8.92 2.54 -4.66
N GLU A 9 9.38 3.35 -5.62
CA GLU A 9 9.03 3.20 -7.03
C GLU A 9 10.06 2.32 -7.77
N LYS A 10 11.35 2.55 -7.57
CA LYS A 10 12.44 1.79 -8.21
C LYS A 10 12.37 0.29 -7.94
N TYR A 11 12.07 -0.10 -6.70
CA TYR A 11 12.00 -1.50 -6.27
C TYR A 11 10.57 -2.02 -6.14
N ARG A 12 9.61 -1.35 -6.78
CA ARG A 12 8.22 -1.80 -6.80
C ARG A 12 8.11 -3.16 -7.49
N PRO A 13 7.51 -4.18 -6.87
CA PRO A 13 7.24 -5.47 -7.48
C PRO A 13 6.52 -5.33 -8.82
N GLN A 14 7.01 -6.03 -9.85
CA GLN A 14 6.44 -6.03 -11.19
C GLN A 14 5.57 -7.26 -11.46
N THR A 15 5.75 -8.31 -10.66
CA THR A 15 4.96 -9.56 -10.73
C THR A 15 4.32 -9.86 -9.38
N VAL A 16 3.29 -10.72 -9.38
CA VAL A 16 2.66 -11.20 -8.15
C VAL A 16 3.66 -12.02 -7.33
N SER A 17 4.53 -12.77 -7.99
CA SER A 17 5.57 -13.58 -7.33
C SER A 17 6.55 -12.73 -6.54
N ASP A 18 6.87 -11.51 -7.00
CA ASP A 18 7.76 -10.58 -6.32
C ASP A 18 7.11 -9.86 -5.14
N ALA A 19 5.79 -9.84 -5.08
CA ALA A 19 5.07 -9.21 -3.99
C ALA A 19 5.22 -10.01 -2.68
N ILE A 20 5.46 -9.32 -1.58
CA ILE A 20 5.54 -9.93 -0.25
C ILE A 20 4.17 -9.86 0.39
N LEU A 21 3.47 -10.98 0.35
CA LEU A 21 2.09 -11.16 0.80
C LEU A 21 1.95 -12.49 1.53
N PRO A 22 0.93 -12.66 2.39
CA PRO A 22 0.53 -13.98 2.87
C PRO A 22 0.27 -14.94 1.71
N ASP A 23 0.65 -16.21 1.87
CA ASP A 23 0.55 -17.22 0.79
C ASP A 23 -0.88 -17.35 0.22
N GLU A 24 -1.90 -17.27 1.06
CA GLU A 24 -3.31 -17.32 0.62
C GLU A 24 -3.64 -16.17 -0.34
N LEU A 25 -3.21 -14.95 -0.01
CA LEU A 25 -3.41 -13.78 -0.87
C LEU A 25 -2.59 -13.91 -2.16
N LYS A 26 -1.34 -14.33 -2.05
CA LYS A 26 -0.45 -14.52 -3.19
C LYS A 26 -1.01 -15.54 -4.17
N ASN A 27 -1.50 -16.69 -3.67
CA ASN A 27 -2.12 -17.71 -4.47
C ASN A 27 -3.42 -17.21 -5.14
N THR A 28 -4.23 -16.43 -4.44
CA THR A 28 -5.46 -15.85 -5.00
C THR A 28 -5.14 -14.93 -6.18
N PHE A 29 -4.17 -14.04 -6.04
CA PHE A 29 -3.78 -13.14 -7.12
C PHE A 29 -3.10 -13.89 -8.27
N GLN A 30 -2.29 -14.90 -7.98
CA GLN A 30 -1.66 -15.73 -9.00
C GLN A 30 -2.71 -16.49 -9.83
N GLN A 31 -3.77 -17.00 -9.20
CA GLN A 31 -4.87 -17.64 -9.93
C GLN A 31 -5.56 -16.67 -10.92
N PHE A 32 -5.74 -15.40 -10.57
CA PHE A 32 -6.28 -14.42 -11.51
C PHE A 32 -5.35 -14.18 -12.71
N VAL A 33 -4.05 -14.16 -12.45
CA VAL A 33 -3.02 -14.05 -13.50
C VAL A 33 -3.03 -15.28 -14.41
N ASP A 34 -2.99 -16.47 -13.85
CA ASP A 34 -2.93 -17.74 -14.58
C ASP A 34 -4.17 -17.95 -15.46
N GLN A 35 -5.34 -17.48 -15.00
CA GLN A 35 -6.59 -17.51 -15.75
C GLN A 35 -6.70 -16.37 -16.78
N ASN A 36 -5.76 -15.44 -16.79
CA ASN A 36 -5.81 -14.21 -17.60
C ASN A 36 -7.14 -13.47 -17.46
N ASN A 37 -7.74 -13.50 -16.27
CA ASN A 37 -9.04 -12.94 -15.98
C ASN A 37 -9.11 -12.39 -14.56
N VAL A 38 -9.00 -11.07 -14.43
CA VAL A 38 -9.12 -10.38 -13.15
C VAL A 38 -10.56 -9.88 -13.01
N PRO A 39 -11.30 -10.32 -11.97
CA PRO A 39 -12.64 -9.79 -11.70
C PRO A 39 -12.57 -8.33 -11.22
N ASN A 40 -13.72 -7.69 -11.04
CA ASN A 40 -13.73 -6.44 -10.30
C ASN A 40 -13.31 -6.70 -8.85
N LEU A 41 -12.33 -5.96 -8.36
CA LEU A 41 -11.74 -6.15 -7.04
C LEU A 41 -11.94 -4.92 -6.15
N LEU A 42 -12.14 -5.17 -4.87
CA LEU A 42 -12.02 -4.18 -3.80
C LEU A 42 -10.92 -4.64 -2.83
N LEU A 43 -9.74 -4.02 -2.95
CA LEU A 43 -8.58 -4.31 -2.12
C LEU A 43 -8.59 -3.40 -0.89
N THR A 44 -8.76 -3.97 0.27
CA THR A 44 -8.87 -3.20 1.52
C THR A 44 -7.79 -3.58 2.52
N GLY A 45 -7.31 -2.62 3.31
CA GLY A 45 -6.30 -2.84 4.34
C GLY A 45 -5.52 -1.56 4.66
N ARG A 46 -4.62 -1.63 5.64
CA ARG A 46 -3.83 -0.48 6.09
C ARG A 46 -2.99 0.14 4.95
N ALA A 47 -2.55 1.38 5.13
CA ALA A 47 -1.62 2.02 4.22
C ALA A 47 -0.29 1.24 4.15
N GLY A 48 0.39 1.30 3.01
CA GLY A 48 1.74 0.73 2.84
C GLY A 48 1.82 -0.80 2.71
N VAL A 49 0.70 -1.56 2.80
CA VAL A 49 0.68 -3.04 2.73
C VAL A 49 0.76 -3.62 1.31
N GLY A 50 0.85 -2.80 0.26
CA GLY A 50 1.06 -3.26 -1.11
C GLY A 50 -0.20 -3.41 -1.97
N LYS A 51 -1.38 -2.91 -1.58
CA LYS A 51 -2.64 -3.02 -2.37
C LYS A 51 -2.49 -2.57 -3.82
N THR A 52 -2.10 -1.32 -4.03
CA THR A 52 -1.92 -0.74 -5.37
C THR A 52 -0.76 -1.40 -6.12
N THR A 53 0.27 -1.81 -5.38
CA THR A 53 1.43 -2.52 -5.95
C THR A 53 1.02 -3.85 -6.57
N VAL A 54 0.27 -4.68 -5.85
CA VAL A 54 -0.16 -5.99 -6.36
C VAL A 54 -1.18 -5.85 -7.48
N ALA A 55 -2.06 -4.82 -7.41
CA ALA A 55 -2.99 -4.54 -8.50
C ALA A 55 -2.24 -4.25 -9.82
N LYS A 56 -1.22 -3.39 -9.77
CA LYS A 56 -0.37 -3.09 -10.93
C LYS A 56 0.44 -4.30 -11.38
N ALA A 57 1.03 -5.05 -10.44
CA ALA A 57 1.82 -6.23 -10.74
C ALA A 57 1.00 -7.29 -11.50
N MET A 58 -0.22 -7.60 -11.03
CA MET A 58 -1.14 -8.50 -11.73
C MET A 58 -1.40 -8.05 -13.18
N LEU A 59 -1.74 -6.77 -13.36
CA LEU A 59 -2.11 -6.25 -14.68
C LEU A 59 -0.91 -6.19 -15.63
N ASN A 60 0.28 -5.89 -15.11
CA ASN A 60 1.52 -5.96 -15.87
C ASN A 60 1.82 -7.40 -16.31
N GLU A 61 1.66 -8.37 -15.41
CA GLU A 61 1.96 -9.78 -15.66
C GLU A 61 1.06 -10.39 -16.73
N ILE A 62 -0.25 -10.01 -16.77
CA ILE A 62 -1.16 -10.42 -17.84
C ILE A 62 -1.08 -9.53 -19.10
N GLY A 63 -0.23 -8.50 -19.10
CA GLY A 63 -0.08 -7.58 -20.23
C GLY A 63 -1.33 -6.75 -20.54
N ALA A 64 -2.17 -6.46 -19.54
CA ALA A 64 -3.40 -5.71 -19.73
C ALA A 64 -3.15 -4.20 -19.79
N ASP A 65 -3.89 -3.50 -20.65
CA ASP A 65 -3.93 -2.04 -20.64
C ASP A 65 -4.67 -1.54 -19.40
N PHE A 66 -4.09 -0.62 -18.65
CA PHE A 66 -4.75 -0.01 -17.49
C PHE A 66 -4.39 1.44 -17.27
N ILE A 67 -5.32 2.16 -16.61
CA ILE A 67 -5.07 3.49 -16.05
C ILE A 67 -5.23 3.46 -14.54
N THR A 68 -4.52 4.36 -13.86
CA THR A 68 -4.66 4.56 -12.42
C THR A 68 -5.20 5.95 -12.15
N ILE A 69 -6.32 6.04 -11.46
CA ILE A 69 -6.97 7.28 -11.04
C ILE A 69 -6.91 7.33 -9.50
N ASN A 70 -6.38 8.41 -8.95
CA ASN A 70 -6.33 8.60 -7.50
C ASN A 70 -7.59 9.32 -7.02
N GLY A 71 -8.36 8.67 -6.14
CA GLY A 71 -9.61 9.21 -5.60
C GLY A 71 -9.43 10.43 -4.70
N SER A 72 -8.27 10.58 -4.07
CA SER A 72 -7.97 11.73 -3.23
C SER A 72 -7.63 13.01 -4.02
N MET A 73 -7.09 12.84 -5.24
CA MET A 73 -6.72 13.97 -6.12
C MET A 73 -7.82 14.32 -7.13
N ASN A 74 -8.50 13.32 -7.68
CA ASN A 74 -9.46 13.45 -8.77
C ASN A 74 -10.91 13.20 -8.30
N GLY A 75 -11.27 13.72 -7.12
CA GLY A 75 -12.60 13.51 -6.52
C GLY A 75 -13.79 14.11 -7.30
N ASN A 76 -13.54 14.87 -8.38
CA ASN A 76 -14.59 15.45 -9.21
C ASN A 76 -15.20 14.36 -10.11
N ILE A 77 -16.53 14.20 -10.01
CA ILE A 77 -17.29 13.20 -10.77
C ILE A 77 -17.17 13.37 -12.28
N ASP A 78 -17.11 14.60 -12.77
CA ASP A 78 -17.09 14.89 -14.22
C ASP A 78 -15.73 14.51 -14.83
N THR A 79 -14.63 14.84 -14.14
CA THR A 79 -13.29 14.42 -14.57
C THR A 79 -13.18 12.89 -14.59
N LEU A 80 -13.62 12.23 -13.52
CA LEU A 80 -13.58 10.79 -13.40
C LEU A 80 -14.44 10.09 -14.48
N ARG A 81 -15.62 10.68 -14.81
CA ARG A 81 -16.49 10.19 -15.88
C ARG A 81 -15.79 10.27 -17.23
N ILE A 82 -15.16 11.40 -17.55
CA ILE A 82 -14.47 11.62 -18.83
C ILE A 82 -13.31 10.64 -18.95
N ASP A 83 -12.45 10.52 -17.93
CA ASP A 83 -11.28 9.67 -17.97
C ASP A 83 -11.66 8.18 -18.12
N ILE A 84 -12.63 7.71 -17.34
CA ILE A 84 -13.10 6.32 -17.41
C ILE A 84 -13.76 6.04 -18.76
N SER A 85 -14.68 6.92 -19.22
CA SER A 85 -15.40 6.70 -20.48
C SER A 85 -14.47 6.70 -21.68
N ASN A 86 -13.52 7.64 -21.75
CA ASN A 86 -12.54 7.71 -22.84
C ASN A 86 -11.65 6.46 -22.85
N PHE A 87 -11.17 6.04 -21.70
CA PHE A 87 -10.34 4.85 -21.60
C PHE A 87 -11.14 3.59 -21.92
N ALA A 88 -12.31 3.39 -21.31
CA ALA A 88 -13.12 2.18 -21.47
C ALA A 88 -13.69 2.01 -22.87
N SER A 89 -13.99 3.13 -23.59
CA SER A 89 -14.52 3.12 -24.96
C SER A 89 -13.43 2.97 -26.04
N SER A 90 -12.15 3.24 -25.71
CA SER A 90 -11.07 3.08 -26.68
C SER A 90 -10.73 1.58 -26.90
N VAL A 91 -10.16 1.26 -28.05
CA VAL A 91 -9.72 -0.11 -28.35
C VAL A 91 -8.47 -0.45 -27.52
N SER A 92 -8.40 -1.68 -27.00
CA SER A 92 -7.19 -2.16 -26.33
C SER A 92 -6.07 -2.41 -27.34
N PHE A 93 -4.84 -2.00 -27.02
CA PHE A 93 -3.66 -2.28 -27.84
C PHE A 93 -3.28 -3.75 -27.80
N THR A 94 -3.58 -4.45 -26.70
CA THR A 94 -3.26 -5.87 -26.48
C THR A 94 -4.41 -6.80 -26.89
N GLY A 95 -5.57 -6.25 -27.27
CA GLY A 95 -6.76 -7.01 -27.66
C GLY A 95 -7.52 -7.65 -26.49
N GLY A 96 -7.06 -7.44 -25.25
CA GLY A 96 -7.66 -7.97 -24.03
C GLY A 96 -8.61 -6.98 -23.32
N ARG A 97 -9.13 -7.41 -22.18
CA ARG A 97 -9.91 -6.56 -21.27
C ARG A 97 -9.01 -5.49 -20.66
N LYS A 98 -9.49 -4.25 -20.61
CA LYS A 98 -8.79 -3.13 -19.95
C LYS A 98 -9.17 -3.01 -18.49
N TYR A 99 -8.37 -2.27 -17.73
CA TYR A 99 -8.63 -2.11 -16.29
C TYR A 99 -8.48 -0.67 -15.84
N VAL A 100 -9.35 -0.25 -14.93
CA VAL A 100 -9.24 1.02 -14.20
C VAL A 100 -8.91 0.71 -12.77
N ILE A 101 -7.74 1.16 -12.31
CA ILE A 101 -7.37 1.14 -10.90
C ILE A 101 -7.84 2.46 -10.28
N LEU A 102 -8.75 2.38 -9.31
CA LEU A 102 -9.18 3.50 -8.49
C LEU A 102 -8.48 3.43 -7.15
N ASP A 103 -7.35 4.13 -7.06
CA ASP A 103 -6.54 4.17 -5.84
C ASP A 103 -7.18 5.13 -4.84
N GLU A 104 -7.17 4.77 -3.55
CA GLU A 104 -7.79 5.56 -2.49
C GLU A 104 -9.29 5.85 -2.73
N ALA A 105 -10.05 4.85 -3.15
CA ALA A 105 -11.47 4.99 -3.48
C ALA A 105 -12.34 5.42 -2.28
N ASP A 106 -11.88 5.26 -1.06
CA ASP A 106 -12.51 5.72 0.18
C ASP A 106 -12.51 7.24 0.36
N TYR A 107 -11.78 7.99 -0.48
CA TYR A 107 -11.85 9.45 -0.57
C TYR A 107 -12.90 9.95 -1.59
N LEU A 108 -13.44 9.06 -2.44
CA LEU A 108 -14.49 9.41 -3.39
C LEU A 108 -15.80 9.70 -2.66
N ASN A 109 -16.52 10.73 -3.11
CA ASN A 109 -17.79 11.11 -2.49
C ASN A 109 -18.84 9.98 -2.58
N ALA A 110 -19.31 9.55 -1.41
CA ALA A 110 -20.26 8.43 -1.26
C ALA A 110 -21.64 8.72 -1.86
N ASN A 111 -22.03 10.00 -1.97
CA ASN A 111 -23.36 10.40 -2.45
C ASN A 111 -23.40 10.72 -3.95
N SER A 112 -22.25 10.93 -4.60
CA SER A 112 -22.19 11.30 -6.01
C SER A 112 -21.26 10.39 -6.83
N THR A 113 -19.98 10.35 -6.49
CA THR A 113 -18.96 9.70 -7.30
C THR A 113 -19.02 8.17 -7.20
N GLN A 114 -19.19 7.62 -6.00
CA GLN A 114 -19.29 6.18 -5.81
C GLN A 114 -20.54 5.56 -6.48
N PRO A 115 -21.75 6.19 -6.41
CA PRO A 115 -22.90 5.73 -7.21
C PRO A 115 -22.68 5.78 -8.72
N ALA A 116 -21.93 6.77 -9.24
CA ALA A 116 -21.59 6.82 -10.64
C ALA A 116 -20.66 5.67 -11.06
N LEU A 117 -19.69 5.30 -10.22
CA LEU A 117 -18.83 4.13 -10.45
C LEU A 117 -19.63 2.84 -10.63
N ARG A 118 -20.68 2.66 -9.84
CA ARG A 118 -21.60 1.52 -9.99
C ARG A 118 -22.13 1.43 -11.41
N ASN A 119 -22.57 2.55 -11.99
CA ASN A 119 -23.10 2.59 -13.35
C ASN A 119 -22.00 2.28 -14.37
N PHE A 120 -20.78 2.81 -14.21
CA PHE A 120 -19.65 2.52 -15.09
C PHE A 120 -19.26 1.03 -15.08
N MET A 121 -19.27 0.39 -13.90
CA MET A 121 -19.01 -1.04 -13.79
C MET A 121 -20.02 -1.89 -14.59
N GLU A 122 -21.28 -1.45 -14.63
CA GLU A 122 -22.33 -2.12 -15.42
C GLU A 122 -22.19 -1.82 -16.91
N GLU A 123 -22.03 -0.55 -17.27
CA GLU A 123 -21.95 -0.07 -18.65
C GLU A 123 -20.75 -0.68 -19.39
N PHE A 124 -19.58 -0.67 -18.75
CA PHE A 124 -18.32 -1.14 -19.37
C PHE A 124 -17.94 -2.57 -19.00
N SER A 125 -18.85 -3.35 -18.40
CA SER A 125 -18.56 -4.69 -17.85
C SER A 125 -17.91 -5.66 -18.85
N LYS A 126 -18.19 -5.52 -20.15
CA LYS A 126 -17.63 -6.37 -21.22
C LYS A 126 -16.19 -6.00 -21.58
N ASN A 127 -15.85 -4.72 -21.52
CA ASN A 127 -14.60 -4.18 -22.06
C ASN A 127 -13.61 -3.76 -20.96
N CYS A 128 -14.11 -3.42 -19.75
CA CYS A 128 -13.32 -2.86 -18.70
C CYS A 128 -13.59 -3.52 -17.35
N GLY A 129 -12.53 -3.84 -16.62
CA GLY A 129 -12.57 -4.26 -15.22
C GLY A 129 -12.17 -3.11 -14.30
N PHE A 130 -12.56 -3.20 -13.05
CA PHE A 130 -12.30 -2.18 -12.03
C PHE A 130 -11.61 -2.78 -10.83
N ILE A 131 -10.53 -2.15 -10.39
CA ILE A 131 -9.82 -2.51 -9.16
C ILE A 131 -9.82 -1.28 -8.25
N LEU A 132 -10.55 -1.37 -7.15
CA LEU A 132 -10.63 -0.31 -6.15
C LEU A 132 -9.68 -0.65 -5.01
N THR A 133 -8.92 0.33 -4.54
CA THR A 133 -8.17 0.20 -3.28
C THR A 133 -8.75 1.14 -2.24
N CYS A 134 -8.76 0.74 -0.98
CA CYS A 134 -9.18 1.58 0.13
C CYS A 134 -8.45 1.22 1.43
N ASN A 135 -8.32 2.19 2.32
CA ASN A 135 -7.85 1.96 3.67
C ASN A 135 -9.02 1.67 4.62
N PHE A 136 -10.16 2.30 4.37
CA PHE A 136 -11.37 2.20 5.20
C PHE A 136 -12.53 1.59 4.40
N LYS A 137 -12.73 0.28 4.55
CA LYS A 137 -13.79 -0.48 3.87
C LYS A 137 -15.19 0.11 4.08
N ASN A 138 -15.48 0.63 5.28
CA ASN A 138 -16.75 1.21 5.67
C ASN A 138 -17.07 2.55 4.99
N ARG A 139 -16.11 3.17 4.30
CA ARG A 139 -16.33 4.37 3.47
C ARG A 139 -16.76 4.06 2.05
N ILE A 140 -16.70 2.79 1.65
CA ILE A 140 -17.18 2.33 0.35
C ILE A 140 -18.63 1.91 0.48
N ILE A 141 -19.50 2.39 -0.43
CA ILE A 141 -20.93 2.08 -0.39
C ILE A 141 -21.22 0.60 -0.69
N GLU A 142 -22.24 0.04 -0.05
CA GLU A 142 -22.63 -1.37 -0.19
C GLU A 142 -22.83 -1.83 -1.65
N PRO A 143 -23.43 -1.03 -2.55
CA PRO A 143 -23.55 -1.42 -3.95
C PRO A 143 -22.24 -1.69 -4.70
N LEU A 144 -21.12 -1.11 -4.26
CA LEU A 144 -19.79 -1.42 -4.81
C LEU A 144 -19.22 -2.70 -4.22
N HIS A 145 -19.47 -2.97 -2.92
CA HIS A 145 -19.08 -4.24 -2.32
C HIS A 145 -19.69 -5.44 -3.04
N SER A 146 -20.98 -5.35 -3.41
CA SER A 146 -21.68 -6.44 -4.11
C SER A 146 -21.21 -6.67 -5.55
N ARG A 147 -20.51 -5.71 -6.14
CA ARG A 147 -19.99 -5.78 -7.53
C ARG A 147 -18.53 -6.13 -7.62
N CYS A 148 -17.83 -6.16 -6.49
CA CYS A 148 -16.41 -6.45 -6.41
C CYS A 148 -16.17 -7.71 -5.57
N SER A 149 -15.18 -8.49 -5.95
CA SER A 149 -14.59 -9.46 -5.04
C SER A 149 -13.75 -8.72 -4.01
N VAL A 150 -14.13 -8.79 -2.75
CA VAL A 150 -13.46 -8.07 -1.66
C VAL A 150 -12.29 -8.90 -1.17
N VAL A 151 -11.09 -8.32 -1.23
CA VAL A 151 -9.85 -8.95 -0.75
C VAL A 151 -9.26 -8.09 0.37
N GLU A 152 -9.14 -8.66 1.54
CA GLU A 152 -8.62 -7.99 2.73
C GLU A 152 -7.13 -8.29 2.93
N PHE A 153 -6.31 -7.26 2.98
CA PHE A 153 -4.87 -7.34 3.24
C PHE A 153 -4.62 -7.44 4.75
N ASN A 154 -5.08 -8.53 5.34
CA ASN A 154 -4.87 -8.84 6.74
C ASN A 154 -3.72 -9.83 6.89
N ILE A 155 -2.73 -9.47 7.72
CA ILE A 155 -1.62 -10.36 8.05
C ILE A 155 -1.94 -11.04 9.36
N SER A 156 -2.15 -12.35 9.31
CA SER A 156 -2.42 -13.16 10.52
C SER A 156 -1.19 -13.17 11.45
N ASN A 157 -1.41 -13.40 12.74
CA ASN A 157 -0.30 -13.49 13.69
C ASN A 157 0.68 -14.64 13.36
N LYS A 158 0.22 -15.66 12.63
CA LYS A 158 1.05 -16.79 12.19
C LYS A 158 1.99 -16.39 11.05
N ASP A 159 1.51 -15.54 10.14
CA ASP A 159 2.25 -15.16 8.93
C ASP A 159 3.23 -14.01 9.18
N LYS A 160 2.98 -13.20 10.22
CA LYS A 160 3.82 -12.03 10.55
C LYS A 160 5.33 -12.32 10.57
N PRO A 161 5.83 -13.38 11.25
CA PRO A 161 7.26 -13.63 11.31
C PRO A 161 7.86 -13.95 9.93
N GLN A 162 7.15 -14.75 9.12
CA GLN A 162 7.60 -15.14 7.79
C GLN A 162 7.63 -13.92 6.86
N ILE A 163 6.54 -13.15 6.83
CA ILE A 163 6.42 -11.94 5.98
C ILE A 163 7.46 -10.90 6.37
N ALA A 164 7.69 -10.68 7.67
CA ALA A 164 8.73 -9.77 8.15
C ALA A 164 10.14 -10.25 7.74
N ALA A 165 10.40 -11.56 7.79
CA ALA A 165 11.67 -12.14 7.38
C ALA A 165 11.90 -12.01 5.86
N ASP A 166 10.87 -12.23 5.05
CA ASP A 166 10.96 -12.09 3.60
C ASP A 166 11.16 -10.63 3.19
N PHE A 167 10.47 -9.71 3.87
CA PHE A 167 10.68 -8.29 3.65
C PHE A 167 12.08 -7.83 4.10
N PHE A 168 12.57 -8.32 5.22
CA PHE A 168 13.94 -8.07 5.67
C PHE A 168 14.98 -8.52 4.63
N LYS A 169 14.82 -9.72 4.06
CA LYS A 169 15.71 -10.21 2.97
C LYS A 169 15.67 -9.28 1.76
N ARG A 170 14.46 -8.85 1.36
CA ARG A 170 14.26 -7.91 0.24
C ARG A 170 14.97 -6.60 0.49
N VAL A 171 14.82 -6.04 1.69
CA VAL A 171 15.48 -4.78 2.10
C VAL A 171 17.00 -4.92 2.10
N CYS A 172 17.54 -6.02 2.61
CA CYS A 172 18.98 -6.27 2.55
C CYS A 172 19.48 -6.29 1.10
N GLY A 173 18.77 -6.95 0.19
CA GLY A 173 19.10 -6.93 -1.23
C GLY A 173 19.09 -5.53 -1.84
N ILE A 174 18.10 -4.70 -1.50
CA ILE A 174 18.03 -3.29 -1.94
C ILE A 174 19.24 -2.49 -1.42
N LEU A 175 19.63 -2.68 -0.17
CA LEU A 175 20.77 -1.98 0.42
C LEU A 175 22.11 -2.43 -0.24
N ASP A 176 22.22 -3.72 -0.58
CA ASP A 176 23.37 -4.26 -1.29
C ASP A 176 23.45 -3.68 -2.72
N ASP A 177 22.32 -3.60 -3.44
CA ASP A 177 22.21 -3.01 -4.79
C ASP A 177 22.58 -1.51 -4.80
N GLU A 178 22.19 -0.78 -3.75
CA GLU A 178 22.51 0.64 -3.57
C GLU A 178 23.92 0.88 -3.00
N GLY A 179 24.67 -0.18 -2.68
CA GLY A 179 26.04 -0.09 -2.14
C GLY A 179 26.11 0.52 -0.73
N ILE A 180 25.05 0.45 0.05
CA ILE A 180 24.98 1.03 1.39
C ILE A 180 25.47 0.03 2.42
N GLN A 181 26.38 0.45 3.28
CA GLN A 181 26.80 -0.37 4.42
C GLN A 181 25.74 -0.36 5.52
N TYR A 182 25.39 -1.53 6.05
CA TYR A 182 24.36 -1.63 7.08
C TYR A 182 24.67 -2.68 8.13
N ASP A 183 24.19 -2.43 9.36
CA ASP A 183 24.09 -3.44 10.39
C ASP A 183 22.74 -4.16 10.30
N LYS A 184 22.78 -5.49 10.17
CA LYS A 184 21.58 -6.33 10.01
C LYS A 184 20.59 -6.18 11.17
N LYS A 185 21.10 -5.97 12.39
CA LYS A 185 20.26 -5.81 13.57
C LYS A 185 19.46 -4.50 13.49
N SER A 186 20.12 -3.41 13.12
CA SER A 186 19.49 -2.09 12.97
C SER A 186 18.43 -2.10 11.87
N VAL A 187 18.69 -2.76 10.74
CA VAL A 187 17.70 -2.93 9.67
C VAL A 187 16.51 -3.76 10.13
N ALA A 188 16.74 -4.86 10.87
CA ALA A 188 15.66 -5.69 11.41
C ALA A 188 14.76 -4.92 12.39
N GLU A 189 15.35 -4.06 13.23
CA GLU A 189 14.62 -3.21 14.16
C GLU A 189 13.75 -2.18 13.42
N VAL A 190 14.24 -1.56 12.34
CA VAL A 190 13.44 -0.66 11.48
C VAL A 190 12.27 -1.40 10.83
N VAL A 191 12.51 -2.60 10.31
CA VAL A 191 11.44 -3.44 9.73
C VAL A 191 10.38 -3.75 10.78
N GLN A 192 10.76 -4.16 11.98
CA GLN A 192 9.82 -4.47 13.06
C GLN A 192 9.02 -3.25 13.53
N LEU A 193 9.68 -2.08 13.61
CA LEU A 193 9.06 -0.85 14.10
C LEU A 193 7.92 -0.37 13.21
N TYR A 194 8.08 -0.49 11.88
CA TYR A 194 7.11 0.03 10.91
C TYR A 194 6.24 -1.05 10.28
N PHE A 195 6.42 -2.32 10.64
CA PHE A 195 5.59 -3.42 10.15
C PHE A 195 4.09 -3.15 10.41
N PRO A 196 3.20 -3.32 9.45
CA PRO A 196 3.38 -3.82 8.08
C PRO A 196 3.45 -2.73 6.99
N ASP A 197 3.82 -1.50 7.31
CA ASP A 197 3.95 -0.41 6.34
C ASP A 197 5.30 -0.47 5.62
N TRP A 198 5.35 -1.22 4.51
CA TRP A 198 6.55 -1.39 3.69
C TRP A 198 7.05 -0.09 3.07
N ARG A 199 6.13 0.81 2.71
CA ARG A 199 6.48 2.13 2.16
C ARG A 199 7.27 2.94 3.17
N ARG A 200 6.82 2.96 4.41
CA ARG A 200 7.49 3.69 5.49
C ARG A 200 8.87 3.10 5.79
N VAL A 201 9.01 1.77 5.81
CA VAL A 201 10.31 1.12 5.98
C VAL A 201 11.29 1.55 4.90
N LEU A 202 10.89 1.48 3.61
CA LEU A 202 11.76 1.86 2.50
C LEU A 202 12.15 3.34 2.54
N ASN A 203 11.20 4.23 2.82
CA ASN A 203 11.48 5.67 2.91
C ASN A 203 12.44 5.99 4.06
N GLU A 204 12.28 5.37 5.22
CA GLU A 204 13.19 5.57 6.36
C GLU A 204 14.59 5.04 6.04
N LEU A 205 14.69 3.84 5.46
CA LEU A 205 15.98 3.28 5.09
C LEU A 205 16.67 4.08 3.97
N GLN A 206 15.92 4.59 2.99
CA GLN A 206 16.48 5.48 1.97
C GLN A 206 17.01 6.78 2.59
N ARG A 207 16.23 7.38 3.51
CA ARG A 207 16.64 8.59 4.24
C ARG A 207 17.93 8.37 5.02
N TYR A 208 18.04 7.25 5.72
CA TYR A 208 19.25 6.92 6.48
C TYR A 208 20.40 6.51 5.57
N GLY A 209 20.13 5.79 4.50
CA GLY A 209 21.10 5.37 3.50
C GLY A 209 21.79 6.55 2.79
N SER A 210 21.14 7.72 2.76
CA SER A 210 21.76 8.94 2.20
C SER A 210 23.05 9.36 2.90
N THR A 211 23.30 8.90 4.13
CA THR A 211 24.54 9.10 4.87
C THR A 211 25.63 8.06 4.53
N GLY A 212 25.32 7.08 3.66
CA GLY A 212 26.20 5.99 3.23
C GLY A 212 26.30 4.82 4.21
N ARG A 213 25.70 4.92 5.39
CA ARG A 213 25.74 3.85 6.40
C ARG A 213 24.50 3.82 7.27
N ILE A 214 24.02 2.61 7.57
CA ILE A 214 22.92 2.36 8.49
C ILE A 214 23.45 1.61 9.71
N ASP A 215 23.46 2.25 10.87
CA ASP A 215 23.95 1.69 12.13
C ASP A 215 22.99 1.94 13.30
N ALA A 216 23.32 1.42 14.48
CA ALA A 216 22.47 1.50 15.68
C ALA A 216 22.14 2.93 16.16
N GLY A 217 22.91 3.96 15.75
CA GLY A 217 22.63 5.35 16.08
C GLY A 217 21.32 5.90 15.52
N ILE A 218 20.77 5.23 14.52
CA ILE A 218 19.54 5.59 13.81
C ILE A 218 18.30 5.43 14.68
N LEU A 219 18.28 4.42 15.52
CA LEU A 219 17.15 4.10 16.41
C LEU A 219 17.19 4.84 17.73
N ALA A 220 18.36 5.30 18.13
CA ALA A 220 18.55 6.08 19.35
C ALA A 220 17.75 7.39 19.35
N SER A 221 17.41 7.92 18.18
CA SER A 221 16.60 9.14 18.04
C SER A 221 15.08 8.90 18.10
N LYS A 222 14.62 7.65 18.03
CA LYS A 222 13.18 7.28 18.01
C LYS A 222 12.84 6.15 18.98
N SER A 223 13.72 5.87 19.94
CA SER A 223 13.54 4.71 20.80
C SER A 223 12.26 4.80 21.64
N SER A 224 11.68 3.61 21.87
CA SER A 224 10.62 3.27 22.82
C SER A 224 10.79 3.87 24.24
N ASP A 225 11.90 4.49 24.52
CA ASP A 225 12.16 5.22 25.78
C ASP A 225 11.17 6.38 25.99
N ASN A 226 10.63 6.95 24.90
CA ASN A 226 9.66 8.02 25.03
C ASN A 226 8.36 7.55 25.67
N ILE A 227 7.76 6.44 25.23
CA ILE A 227 6.49 5.94 25.79
C ILE A 227 6.71 5.35 27.19
N SER A 228 7.83 4.68 27.41
CA SER A 228 8.19 4.14 28.72
C SER A 228 8.36 5.24 29.77
N SER A 229 8.93 6.39 29.40
CA SER A 229 9.02 7.54 30.29
C SER A 229 7.65 8.16 30.58
N LEU A 230 6.74 8.22 29.62
CA LEU A 230 5.36 8.65 29.86
C LEU A 230 4.63 7.70 30.84
N ILE A 231 4.77 6.39 30.62
CA ILE A 231 4.19 5.37 31.52
C ILE A 231 4.74 5.50 32.95
N SER A 232 6.05 5.76 33.10
CA SER A 232 6.66 5.99 34.38
C SER A 232 6.11 7.24 35.09
N LEU A 233 6.01 8.36 34.35
CA LEU A 233 5.41 9.59 34.85
C LEU A 233 3.94 9.41 35.28
N MET A 234 3.19 8.62 34.55
CA MET A 234 1.81 8.29 34.90
C MET A 234 1.73 7.38 36.16
N LYS A 235 2.61 6.38 36.29
CA LYS A 235 2.71 5.52 37.48
C LYS A 235 3.08 6.32 38.73
N GLU A 236 3.95 7.30 38.57
CA GLU A 236 4.38 8.22 39.65
C GLU A 236 3.33 9.33 39.92
N LYS A 237 2.20 9.34 39.18
CA LYS A 237 1.15 10.36 39.26
C LYS A 237 1.65 11.80 39.00
N ASN A 238 2.76 11.93 38.26
CA ASN A 238 3.34 13.20 37.86
C ASN A 238 2.62 13.74 36.60
N PHE A 239 1.42 14.26 36.79
CA PHE A 239 0.58 14.75 35.66
C PHE A 239 1.16 15.98 34.97
N THR A 240 1.93 16.81 35.69
CA THR A 240 2.61 17.97 35.10
C THR A 240 3.70 17.52 34.12
N GLY A 241 4.52 16.55 34.54
CA GLY A 241 5.53 15.94 33.68
C GLY A 241 4.92 15.21 32.49
N ALA A 242 3.82 14.48 32.67
CA ALA A 242 3.12 13.80 31.60
C ALA A 242 2.54 14.79 30.55
N ARG A 243 1.97 15.92 30.98
CA ARG A 243 1.48 16.96 30.03
C ARG A 243 2.62 17.61 29.25
N LYS A 244 3.74 17.90 29.91
CA LYS A 244 4.92 18.46 29.24
C LYS A 244 5.46 17.47 28.21
N TRP A 245 5.55 16.19 28.58
CA TRP A 245 5.97 15.12 27.69
C TRP A 245 5.07 15.02 26.45
N VAL A 246 3.74 15.03 26.61
CA VAL A 246 2.77 15.01 25.48
C VAL A 246 2.96 16.21 24.57
N ALA A 247 3.16 17.42 25.13
CA ALA A 247 3.38 18.63 24.33
C ALA A 247 4.69 18.58 23.52
N GLU A 248 5.74 17.96 24.07
CA GLU A 248 7.05 17.80 23.43
C GLU A 248 7.08 16.64 22.41
N ASN A 249 6.10 15.71 22.47
CA ASN A 249 6.02 14.51 21.63
C ASN A 249 4.67 14.41 20.91
N SER A 250 4.05 15.54 20.56
CA SER A 250 2.74 15.60 19.90
C SER A 250 2.71 14.97 18.49
N ASP A 251 3.88 14.73 17.88
CA ASP A 251 4.02 14.11 16.56
C ASP A 251 4.06 12.57 16.60
N ILE A 252 3.89 11.97 17.77
CA ILE A 252 3.80 10.51 17.89
C ILE A 252 2.38 10.11 17.49
N ASP A 253 2.24 9.56 16.27
CA ASP A 253 1.00 8.94 15.82
C ASP A 253 0.52 7.91 16.85
N SER A 254 -0.69 8.11 17.33
CA SER A 254 -1.38 7.13 18.16
C SER A 254 -1.62 5.88 17.32
N ALA A 255 -0.82 4.85 17.56
CA ALA A 255 -0.95 3.52 16.96
C ALA A 255 -2.22 2.80 17.46
#